data_e98bdb41a72733437c7021eb93a8b80d
#
_entry.id   e98bdb41a72733437c7021eb93a8b80d
#
_cell.length_a   1.000
_cell.length_b   1.000
_cell.length_c   1.000
_cell.angle_alpha   90.00
_cell.angle_beta   90.00
_cell.angle_gamma   90.00
#
_symmetry.space_group_name_H-M   'P 1'
#
loop_
_entity.id
_entity.type
_entity.pdbx_description
1 polymer ?
#
loop_
_entity_poly.entity_id
_entity_poly.type
_entity_poly.pdbx_seq_one_letter_code
_entity_poly.pdbx_strand_id
1 'polypeptide(L)'
;MTRMGSHKLMPRGNWRCAAHAQYGWRMYRYDPTDRALVNERVAQFRDQTRRFLAGSLSEDEFRHLRLRNGLHIQRHAPMLRVALPYGLLSSTQLRTLGKIARRYDRGYGHFTTRQNIQFNWPKLEEVPDILAMLAEVEMHAIQTSGNCIRNTTSDHLAGITPDELEDPRPWCELIRQWSTFHPEFTYLPRKFKIAVTGAPKDRAASQVHDVGVHIVRGPNGDLGFEILAGGGLGRTPVIGHVVRKFLPREHLLSYLEAILRIYNLEGRRDNLNKARIKILVRALGVEEFTKRVEAEWQRIKDGSLRVDDAEVARMRRFFDPPAYRVLPNTSPDAGKSAAFRAWYRYNTNAHKVPGYRAVYVSLKKPDVAPGDATDSQMELLADLADRYSFGEIRVTHTQNLLLADVEQDRTHELWQILENAGLATPNIGTLTDMICCPGLDFCSLANAGSIDVAKLINERFDDYDYVYDLGELDLKMSGCMNACGHHHVGNIGILGVDKGGEEWYQITIGGAAGSDASLGTVIGPSVAKLEVAETIARLLDVYVEQRHPDERFLDTVRRLGVKPFKERVYAAPIAA
;
A
#
# COMPACT_ATOMS: atom_id res chain seq x y z
N MET A 1 -35.20 28.73 -0.01
CA MET A 1 -34.64 28.13 -1.23
C MET A 1 -33.44 28.96 -1.65
N THR A 2 -32.28 28.71 -1.08
CA THR A 2 -31.02 29.41 -1.36
C THR A 2 -30.15 28.49 -2.19
N ARG A 3 -29.78 28.92 -3.37
CA ARG A 3 -28.96 28.18 -4.35
C ARG A 3 -27.59 27.87 -3.72
N MET A 4 -27.28 26.60 -3.49
CA MET A 4 -25.91 26.16 -3.21
C MET A 4 -25.07 26.38 -4.47
N GLY A 5 -24.05 27.21 -4.32
CA GLY A 5 -23.13 27.55 -5.39
C GLY A 5 -22.30 26.35 -5.85
N SER A 6 -22.19 26.18 -7.13
CA SER A 6 -21.28 25.26 -7.80
C SER A 6 -19.83 25.62 -7.40
N HIS A 7 -19.11 24.73 -6.73
CA HIS A 7 -17.66 24.87 -6.58
C HIS A 7 -17.00 24.73 -7.95
N LYS A 8 -16.85 25.85 -8.64
CA LYS A 8 -15.92 25.95 -9.77
C LYS A 8 -14.51 25.75 -9.20
N LEU A 9 -13.73 24.86 -9.80
CA LEU A 9 -12.27 24.87 -9.69
C LEU A 9 -11.82 26.29 -10.12
N MET A 10 -11.46 27.13 -9.15
CA MET A 10 -11.01 28.48 -9.46
C MET A 10 -9.65 28.42 -10.16
N PRO A 11 -9.41 29.27 -11.19
CA PRO A 11 -8.09 29.38 -11.80
C PRO A 11 -7.10 29.91 -10.75
N ARG A 12 -6.14 29.06 -10.37
CA ARG A 12 -5.17 29.34 -9.31
C ARG A 12 -4.03 30.20 -9.87
N GLY A 13 -3.85 31.38 -9.30
CA GLY A 13 -2.89 32.41 -9.75
C GLY A 13 -1.43 31.97 -9.74
N ASN A 14 -0.63 32.57 -10.62
CA ASN A 14 0.82 32.42 -10.74
C ASN A 14 1.55 32.89 -9.46
N TRP A 15 1.94 31.97 -8.58
CA TRP A 15 2.81 32.26 -7.45
C TRP A 15 4.23 31.75 -7.73
N ARG A 16 5.15 32.69 -8.01
CA ARG A 16 6.58 32.40 -7.98
C ARG A 16 7.01 32.41 -6.50
N CYS A 17 7.18 31.25 -5.89
CA CYS A 17 7.93 31.13 -4.62
C CYS A 17 9.43 31.15 -4.92
N ALA A 18 10.10 32.18 -4.46
CA ALA A 18 11.55 32.25 -4.39
C ALA A 18 12.03 31.41 -3.22
N ALA A 19 12.51 30.24 -3.49
CA ALA A 19 13.49 29.38 -2.81
C ALA A 19 13.39 27.99 -3.43
N HIS A 20 13.99 27.82 -4.60
CA HIS A 20 14.17 26.48 -5.15
C HIS A 20 15.11 25.73 -4.20
N ALA A 21 14.55 24.72 -3.50
CA ALA A 21 15.37 23.67 -2.94
C ALA A 21 16.26 23.12 -4.06
N GLN A 22 17.46 22.72 -3.72
CA GLN A 22 18.56 22.33 -4.61
C GLN A 22 18.20 21.28 -5.69
N TYR A 23 16.98 20.68 -5.66
CA TYR A 23 16.58 19.53 -6.47
C TYR A 23 15.23 19.66 -7.19
N GLY A 24 14.56 20.82 -7.19
CA GLY A 24 13.25 20.98 -7.86
C GLY A 24 12.07 20.32 -7.11
N TRP A 25 10.86 20.43 -7.70
CA TRP A 25 9.64 19.81 -7.18
C TRP A 25 9.59 18.35 -7.63
N ARG A 26 9.51 17.40 -6.67
CA ARG A 26 9.40 15.97 -6.96
C ARG A 26 8.17 15.33 -6.33
N MET A 27 7.33 16.14 -5.68
CA MET A 27 6.05 15.76 -5.10
C MET A 27 5.11 16.96 -5.06
N TYR A 28 3.84 16.68 -4.96
CA TYR A 28 2.84 17.74 -4.80
C TYR A 28 3.12 18.58 -3.55
N ARG A 29 2.97 19.89 -3.71
CA ARG A 29 3.12 20.86 -2.61
C ARG A 29 1.78 21.54 -2.34
N TYR A 30 1.41 21.60 -1.07
CA TYR A 30 0.16 22.22 -0.66
C TYR A 30 0.10 23.68 -1.12
N ASP A 31 -0.98 24.01 -1.79
CA ASP A 31 -1.31 25.40 -2.04
C ASP A 31 -1.90 26.08 -0.78
N PRO A 32 -2.18 27.40 -0.82
CA PRO A 32 -2.77 28.09 0.33
C PRO A 32 -4.12 27.49 0.79
N THR A 33 -4.92 26.94 -0.13
CA THR A 33 -6.20 26.31 0.19
C THR A 33 -5.99 24.99 0.93
N ASP A 34 -5.10 24.13 0.45
CA ASP A 34 -4.76 22.88 1.12
C ASP A 34 -4.26 23.12 2.53
N ARG A 35 -3.34 24.10 2.70
CA ARG A 35 -2.80 24.48 4.03
C ARG A 35 -3.89 24.97 4.97
N ALA A 36 -4.77 25.84 4.49
CA ALA A 36 -5.88 26.36 5.28
C ALA A 36 -6.82 25.23 5.72
N LEU A 37 -7.21 24.35 4.81
CA LEU A 37 -8.10 23.22 5.11
C LEU A 37 -7.49 22.22 6.09
N VAL A 38 -6.22 21.87 5.95
CA VAL A 38 -5.54 20.94 6.86
C VAL A 38 -5.39 21.56 8.25
N ASN A 39 -4.99 22.84 8.35
CA ASN A 39 -4.88 23.54 9.64
C ASN A 39 -6.23 23.69 10.33
N GLU A 40 -7.29 24.04 9.59
CA GLU A 40 -8.65 24.09 10.13
C GLU A 40 -9.09 22.71 10.65
N ARG A 41 -8.77 21.63 9.94
CA ARG A 41 -9.06 20.27 10.41
C ARG A 41 -8.34 19.93 11.70
N VAL A 42 -7.08 20.34 11.86
CA VAL A 42 -6.32 20.18 13.12
C VAL A 42 -7.01 20.93 14.26
N ALA A 43 -7.39 22.20 14.04
CA ALA A 43 -8.07 23.01 15.05
C ALA A 43 -9.43 22.41 15.45
N GLN A 44 -10.22 21.97 14.48
CA GLN A 44 -11.50 21.28 14.73
C GLN A 44 -11.32 20.00 15.55
N PHE A 45 -10.33 19.17 15.19
CA PHE A 45 -10.09 17.93 15.91
C PHE A 45 -9.58 18.18 17.34
N ARG A 46 -8.79 19.21 17.55
CA ARG A 46 -8.35 19.65 18.89
C ARG A 46 -9.54 20.02 19.77
N ASP A 47 -10.49 20.80 19.26
CA ASP A 47 -11.72 21.12 19.97
C ASP A 47 -12.57 19.88 20.26
N GLN A 48 -12.76 19.00 19.27
CA GLN A 48 -13.52 17.75 19.41
C GLN A 48 -12.90 16.83 20.47
N THR A 49 -11.57 16.69 20.48
CA THR A 49 -10.83 15.89 21.49
C THR A 49 -11.00 16.49 22.89
N ARG A 50 -10.86 17.80 23.03
CA ARG A 50 -11.08 18.47 24.32
C ARG A 50 -12.50 18.25 24.83
N ARG A 51 -13.51 18.40 23.99
CA ARG A 51 -14.93 18.17 24.35
C ARG A 51 -15.20 16.73 24.74
N PHE A 52 -14.60 15.75 24.05
CA PHE A 52 -14.70 14.35 24.40
C PHE A 52 -14.08 14.07 25.78
N LEU A 53 -12.86 14.54 26.02
CA LEU A 53 -12.17 14.37 27.31
C LEU A 53 -12.90 15.07 28.48
N ALA A 54 -13.62 16.16 28.19
CA ALA A 54 -14.46 16.84 29.16
C ALA A 54 -15.85 16.21 29.36
N GLY A 55 -16.15 15.09 28.68
CA GLY A 55 -17.44 14.40 28.75
C GLY A 55 -18.59 15.09 28.00
N SER A 56 -18.31 16.11 27.18
CA SER A 56 -19.33 16.83 26.38
C SER A 56 -19.68 16.14 25.08
N LEU A 57 -18.94 15.10 24.70
CA LEU A 57 -19.21 14.21 23.58
C LEU A 57 -19.19 12.77 24.07
N SER A 58 -20.16 11.95 23.65
CA SER A 58 -20.16 10.51 23.86
C SER A 58 -19.14 9.82 22.95
N GLU A 59 -18.74 8.56 23.26
CA GLU A 59 -17.86 7.75 22.39
C GLU A 59 -18.47 7.55 20.99
N ASP A 60 -19.79 7.38 20.89
CA ASP A 60 -20.47 7.19 19.61
C ASP A 60 -20.40 8.43 18.72
N GLU A 61 -20.58 9.61 19.30
CA GLU A 61 -20.43 10.88 18.57
C GLU A 61 -18.97 11.11 18.18
N PHE A 62 -18.04 10.93 19.12
CA PHE A 62 -16.62 11.15 18.88
C PHE A 62 -16.03 10.14 17.90
N ARG A 63 -16.53 8.90 17.86
CA ARG A 63 -16.07 7.86 16.93
C ARG A 63 -16.10 8.31 15.48
N HIS A 64 -17.16 8.96 15.04
CA HIS A 64 -17.26 9.45 13.66
C HIS A 64 -16.26 10.57 13.38
N LEU A 65 -15.98 11.44 14.35
CA LEU A 65 -15.05 12.54 14.24
C LEU A 65 -13.59 12.04 14.20
N ARG A 66 -13.22 11.16 15.14
CA ARG A 66 -11.85 10.62 15.20
C ARG A 66 -11.49 9.74 14.00
N LEU A 67 -12.44 8.95 13.48
CA LEU A 67 -12.20 8.13 12.31
C LEU A 67 -11.89 8.96 11.06
N ARG A 68 -12.42 10.18 10.91
CA ARG A 68 -12.08 11.09 9.82
C ARG A 68 -10.64 11.59 9.88
N ASN A 69 -10.04 11.58 11.05
CA ASN A 69 -8.66 12.00 11.31
C ASN A 69 -7.70 10.81 11.49
N GLY A 70 -8.04 9.62 10.97
CA GLY A 70 -7.17 8.46 10.98
C GLY A 70 -7.02 7.75 12.32
N LEU A 71 -7.76 8.17 13.36
CA LEU A 71 -7.61 7.66 14.72
C LEU A 71 -8.55 6.50 15.01
N HIS A 72 -7.96 5.36 15.38
CA HIS A 72 -8.65 4.14 15.82
C HIS A 72 -8.38 3.90 17.30
N ILE A 73 -9.35 3.39 18.03
CA ILE A 73 -9.10 2.81 19.35
C ILE A 73 -8.81 1.33 19.14
N GLN A 74 -7.66 0.89 19.60
CA GLN A 74 -7.20 -0.50 19.55
C GLN A 74 -7.15 -1.13 20.95
N ARG A 75 -6.55 -2.31 21.06
CA ARG A 75 -6.57 -3.13 22.28
C ARG A 75 -5.86 -2.45 23.47
N HIS A 76 -4.73 -1.80 23.22
CA HIS A 76 -3.85 -1.27 24.27
C HIS A 76 -3.79 0.26 24.31
N ALA A 77 -3.93 0.91 23.15
CA ALA A 77 -3.83 2.34 23.00
C ALA A 77 -4.55 2.81 21.71
N PRO A 78 -4.81 4.11 21.56
CA PRO A 78 -5.20 4.66 20.26
C PRO A 78 -4.14 4.36 19.18
N MET A 79 -4.57 4.19 17.93
CA MET A 79 -3.67 4.06 16.78
C MET A 79 -3.98 5.18 15.78
N LEU A 80 -2.98 5.97 15.46
CA LEU A 80 -3.05 6.99 14.42
C LEU A 80 -2.43 6.46 13.12
N ARG A 81 -3.19 6.50 12.03
CA ARG A 81 -2.68 6.19 10.68
C ARG A 81 -2.53 7.46 9.87
N VAL A 82 -1.30 7.71 9.40
CA VAL A 82 -0.96 8.88 8.59
C VAL A 82 -1.05 8.51 7.11
N ALA A 83 -1.64 9.39 6.31
CA ALA A 83 -1.75 9.23 4.87
C ALA A 83 -0.42 9.57 4.18
N LEU A 84 0.06 8.65 3.35
CA LEU A 84 1.18 8.87 2.46
C LEU A 84 0.64 8.69 1.04
N PRO A 85 0.20 9.77 0.37
CA PRO A 85 -0.41 9.68 -0.96
C PRO A 85 0.49 8.93 -1.93
N TYR A 86 -0.06 7.90 -2.57
CA TYR A 86 0.66 6.99 -3.49
C TYR A 86 2.03 6.50 -2.98
N GLY A 87 2.21 6.50 -1.65
CA GLY A 87 3.43 6.02 -0.97
C GLY A 87 4.63 6.96 -1.01
N LEU A 88 4.48 8.20 -1.50
CA LEU A 88 5.59 9.13 -1.68
C LEU A 88 5.85 9.95 -0.41
N LEU A 89 7.12 10.08 -0.03
CA LEU A 89 7.63 10.85 1.10
C LEU A 89 8.84 11.68 0.71
N SER A 90 8.94 12.88 1.29
CA SER A 90 10.21 13.62 1.32
C SER A 90 11.03 13.24 2.56
N SER A 91 12.33 13.50 2.50
CA SER A 91 13.25 13.37 3.65
C SER A 91 12.78 14.17 4.88
N THR A 92 12.26 15.39 4.66
CA THR A 92 11.71 16.24 5.73
C THR A 92 10.48 15.60 6.37
N GLN A 93 9.60 15.01 5.57
CA GLN A 93 8.43 14.30 6.08
C GLN A 93 8.84 13.06 6.88
N LEU A 94 9.78 12.26 6.39
CA LEU A 94 10.26 11.08 7.11
C LEU A 94 10.95 11.45 8.43
N ARG A 95 11.76 12.52 8.47
CA ARG A 95 12.34 13.03 9.73
C ARG A 95 11.25 13.45 10.72
N THR A 96 10.18 14.07 10.25
CA THR A 96 9.06 14.45 11.11
C THR A 96 8.34 13.22 11.66
N LEU A 97 8.16 12.17 10.85
CA LEU A 97 7.61 10.89 11.31
C LEU A 97 8.51 10.24 12.37
N GLY A 98 9.84 10.28 12.20
CA GLY A 98 10.79 9.83 13.22
C GLY A 98 10.68 10.61 14.54
N LYS A 99 10.54 11.95 14.47
CA LYS A 99 10.31 12.78 15.67
C LYS A 99 8.97 12.44 16.36
N ILE A 100 7.92 12.18 15.60
CA ILE A 100 6.62 11.75 16.13
C ILE A 100 6.75 10.39 16.82
N ALA A 101 7.43 9.41 16.19
CA ALA A 101 7.69 8.10 16.77
C ALA A 101 8.40 8.20 18.14
N ARG A 102 9.43 9.03 18.22
CA ARG A 102 10.22 9.25 19.44
C ARG A 102 9.43 9.95 20.54
N ARG A 103 8.65 10.98 20.20
CA ARG A 103 8.01 11.85 21.18
C ARG A 103 6.66 11.32 21.65
N TYR A 104 5.88 10.71 20.77
CA TYR A 104 4.46 10.41 21.00
C TYR A 104 4.12 8.91 20.86
N ASP A 105 5.07 8.09 20.43
CA ASP A 105 4.92 6.65 20.33
C ASP A 105 6.07 5.94 21.09
N ARG A 106 6.37 4.72 20.78
CA ARG A 106 7.43 3.90 21.43
C ARG A 106 8.72 3.85 20.63
N GLY A 107 9.02 4.90 19.87
CA GLY A 107 10.25 5.02 19.08
C GLY A 107 10.22 4.25 17.76
N TYR A 108 9.07 3.86 17.25
CA TYR A 108 8.94 3.22 15.94
C TYR A 108 7.62 3.58 15.24
N GLY A 109 7.54 3.31 13.93
CA GLY A 109 6.33 3.39 13.13
C GLY A 109 6.19 2.17 12.23
N HIS A 110 4.96 1.74 11.96
CA HIS A 110 4.64 0.57 11.14
C HIS A 110 4.17 0.98 9.76
N PHE A 111 4.93 0.62 8.71
CA PHE A 111 4.53 0.82 7.31
C PHE A 111 3.54 -0.25 6.86
N THR A 112 2.50 0.16 6.14
CA THR A 112 1.34 -0.69 5.86
C THR A 112 1.29 -1.13 4.39
N THR A 113 0.53 -2.22 4.11
CA THR A 113 0.23 -2.70 2.76
C THR A 113 -0.56 -1.71 1.88
N ARG A 114 -0.97 -0.58 2.45
CA ARG A 114 -1.64 0.53 1.75
C ARG A 114 -0.77 1.77 1.68
N GLN A 115 0.56 1.56 1.72
CA GLN A 115 1.55 2.63 1.60
C GLN A 115 1.34 3.78 2.60
N ASN A 116 0.85 3.49 3.80
CA ASN A 116 0.70 4.46 4.89
C ASN A 116 1.67 4.09 6.03
N ILE A 117 1.80 4.98 7.01
CA ILE A 117 2.44 4.66 8.28
C ILE A 117 1.41 4.74 9.41
N GLN A 118 1.57 3.92 10.44
CA GLN A 118 0.75 3.99 11.65
C GLN A 118 1.62 4.00 12.90
N PHE A 119 1.14 4.76 13.89
CA PHE A 119 1.65 4.84 15.24
C PHE A 119 0.63 4.16 16.17
N ASN A 120 1.08 3.23 17.01
CA ASN A 120 0.17 2.32 17.74
C ASN A 120 0.00 2.68 19.22
N TRP A 121 0.70 3.69 19.74
CA TRP A 121 0.75 4.02 21.15
C TRP A 121 0.52 5.51 21.50
N PRO A 122 0.06 6.40 20.59
CA PRO A 122 -0.14 7.80 20.95
C PRO A 122 -1.23 7.91 22.01
N LYS A 123 -1.09 8.86 22.93
CA LYS A 123 -2.16 9.22 23.85
C LYS A 123 -3.19 10.09 23.13
N LEU A 124 -4.47 9.90 23.45
CA LEU A 124 -5.56 10.59 22.78
C LEU A 124 -5.42 12.12 22.84
N GLU A 125 -5.07 12.64 23.99
CA GLU A 125 -4.86 14.06 24.25
C GLU A 125 -3.73 14.69 23.43
N GLU A 126 -2.74 13.88 23.02
CA GLU A 126 -1.57 14.32 22.25
C GLU A 126 -1.79 14.23 20.71
N VAL A 127 -2.82 13.50 20.27
CA VAL A 127 -3.07 13.32 18.82
C VAL A 127 -3.23 14.64 18.06
N PRO A 128 -3.93 15.68 18.59
CA PRO A 128 -4.02 16.98 17.91
C PRO A 128 -2.64 17.66 17.70
N ASP A 129 -1.67 17.42 18.57
CA ASP A 129 -0.32 17.96 18.42
C ASP A 129 0.45 17.19 17.33
N ILE A 130 0.27 15.88 17.26
CA ILE A 130 0.81 15.06 16.16
C ILE A 130 0.26 15.55 14.81
N LEU A 131 -1.06 15.78 14.72
CA LEU A 131 -1.68 16.29 13.50
C LEU A 131 -1.17 17.70 13.13
N ALA A 132 -0.87 18.56 14.10
CA ALA A 132 -0.27 19.86 13.86
C ALA A 132 1.15 19.73 13.28
N MET A 133 2.00 18.86 13.86
CA MET A 133 3.33 18.59 13.33
C MET A 133 3.30 18.02 11.89
N LEU A 134 2.33 17.17 11.58
CA LEU A 134 2.11 16.67 10.23
C LEU A 134 1.74 17.79 9.26
N ALA A 135 0.85 18.70 9.67
CA ALA A 135 0.42 19.83 8.85
C ALA A 135 1.58 20.78 8.48
N GLU A 136 2.54 20.98 9.39
CA GLU A 136 3.75 21.79 9.14
C GLU A 136 4.60 21.26 7.96
N VAL A 137 4.55 19.96 7.69
CA VAL A 137 5.28 19.30 6.60
C VAL A 137 4.36 18.79 5.49
N GLU A 138 3.18 19.39 5.35
CA GLU A 138 2.22 19.09 4.27
C GLU A 138 1.72 17.63 4.29
N MET A 139 1.43 17.12 5.47
CA MET A 139 0.87 15.79 5.71
C MET A 139 -0.42 15.86 6.51
N HIS A 140 -1.20 14.80 6.44
CA HIS A 140 -2.42 14.63 7.23
C HIS A 140 -2.76 13.15 7.45
N ALA A 141 -3.74 12.88 8.30
CA ALA A 141 -4.26 11.53 8.56
C ALA A 141 -5.66 11.28 7.94
N ILE A 142 -6.15 12.21 7.14
CA ILE A 142 -7.46 12.11 6.46
C ILE A 142 -7.42 10.98 5.43
N GLN A 143 -8.56 10.33 5.16
CA GLN A 143 -8.70 9.20 4.22
C GLN A 143 -7.93 7.91 4.60
N THR A 144 -7.48 7.78 5.84
CA THR A 144 -6.86 6.54 6.31
C THR A 144 -7.82 5.65 7.11
N SER A 145 -8.99 6.18 7.47
CA SER A 145 -10.01 5.52 8.27
C SER A 145 -11.44 5.88 7.82
N GLY A 146 -12.46 5.27 8.40
CA GLY A 146 -13.87 5.58 8.14
C GLY A 146 -14.43 5.00 6.82
N ASN A 147 -15.66 5.37 6.51
CA ASN A 147 -16.41 4.96 5.33
C ASN A 147 -16.31 6.02 4.23
N CYS A 148 -15.12 6.25 3.74
CA CYS A 148 -14.79 7.22 2.69
C CYS A 148 -13.87 6.59 1.66
N ILE A 149 -13.55 7.35 0.61
CA ILE A 149 -12.46 7.02 -0.31
C ILE A 149 -11.15 7.08 0.49
N ARG A 150 -10.39 5.97 0.45
CA ARG A 150 -9.13 5.85 1.19
C ARG A 150 -7.98 6.43 0.39
N ASN A 151 -6.86 6.71 1.08
CA ASN A 151 -5.62 7.10 0.44
C ASN A 151 -5.37 6.28 -0.84
N THR A 152 -5.18 6.95 -1.97
CA THR A 152 -4.89 6.32 -3.27
C THR A 152 -3.50 5.72 -3.24
N THR A 153 -3.37 4.48 -3.70
CA THR A 153 -2.09 3.77 -3.79
C THR A 153 -1.64 3.62 -5.23
N SER A 154 -0.34 3.47 -5.44
CA SER A 154 0.25 3.32 -6.76
C SER A 154 1.45 2.38 -6.75
N ASP A 155 2.01 2.11 -7.92
CA ASP A 155 3.29 1.43 -8.08
C ASP A 155 4.41 2.22 -7.38
N HIS A 156 5.18 1.57 -6.54
CA HIS A 156 6.32 2.19 -5.87
C HIS A 156 7.49 2.48 -6.81
N LEU A 157 7.50 1.91 -8.03
CA LEU A 157 8.46 2.23 -9.09
C LEU A 157 7.93 3.26 -10.10
N ALA A 158 6.80 3.92 -9.81
CA ALA A 158 6.20 4.95 -10.66
C ALA A 158 7.22 6.04 -11.04
N GLY A 159 7.28 6.39 -12.32
CA GLY A 159 8.18 7.41 -12.85
C GLY A 159 9.64 6.98 -13.04
N ILE A 160 10.03 5.76 -12.64
CA ILE A 160 11.43 5.30 -12.71
C ILE A 160 11.62 3.92 -13.38
N THR A 161 10.58 3.11 -13.50
CA THR A 161 10.69 1.76 -14.08
C THR A 161 10.74 1.80 -15.61
N PRO A 162 11.58 0.95 -16.25
CA PRO A 162 11.70 0.91 -17.72
C PRO A 162 10.43 0.45 -18.46
N ASP A 163 9.56 -0.33 -17.81
CA ASP A 163 8.33 -0.88 -18.40
C ASP A 163 7.11 0.05 -18.32
N GLU A 164 7.27 1.26 -17.78
CA GLU A 164 6.17 2.20 -17.56
C GLU A 164 5.69 2.85 -18.87
N LEU A 165 4.38 2.88 -19.08
CA LEU A 165 3.76 3.60 -20.20
C LEU A 165 3.66 5.11 -19.92
N GLU A 166 3.28 5.45 -18.70
CA GLU A 166 3.20 6.82 -18.18
C GLU A 166 3.25 6.81 -16.66
N ASP A 167 3.88 7.82 -16.06
CA ASP A 167 3.92 8.01 -14.61
C ASP A 167 2.49 8.18 -14.03
N PRO A 168 2.03 7.27 -13.16
CA PRO A 168 0.69 7.33 -12.58
C PRO A 168 0.54 8.37 -11.46
N ARG A 169 1.62 8.93 -10.92
CA ARG A 169 1.60 9.84 -9.75
C ARG A 169 0.77 11.11 -9.99
N PRO A 170 0.85 11.79 -11.15
CA PRO A 170 -0.03 12.93 -11.45
C PRO A 170 -1.52 12.58 -11.38
N TRP A 171 -1.91 11.43 -11.89
CA TRP A 171 -3.28 10.93 -11.86
C TRP A 171 -3.75 10.55 -10.45
N CYS A 172 -2.87 9.94 -9.66
CA CYS A 172 -3.12 9.66 -8.24
C CYS A 172 -3.37 10.94 -7.45
N GLU A 173 -2.62 12.00 -7.74
CA GLU A 173 -2.79 13.29 -7.08
C GLU A 173 -4.10 13.98 -7.48
N LEU A 174 -4.49 13.91 -8.76
CA LEU A 174 -5.81 14.38 -9.19
C LEU A 174 -6.94 13.64 -8.46
N ILE A 175 -6.84 12.31 -8.33
CA ILE A 175 -7.80 11.50 -7.57
C ILE A 175 -7.81 11.92 -6.10
N ARG A 176 -6.65 12.17 -5.49
CA ARG A 176 -6.55 12.62 -4.11
C ARG A 176 -7.25 13.98 -3.91
N GLN A 177 -6.94 14.97 -4.75
CA GLN A 177 -7.53 16.31 -4.64
C GLN A 177 -9.04 16.29 -4.84
N TRP A 178 -9.53 15.54 -5.82
CA TRP A 178 -10.96 15.36 -6.05
C TRP A 178 -11.65 14.67 -4.87
N SER A 179 -11.05 13.62 -4.30
CA SER A 179 -11.69 12.77 -3.30
C SER A 179 -11.57 13.30 -1.86
N THR A 180 -10.55 14.11 -1.57
CA THR A 180 -10.36 14.68 -0.23
C THR A 180 -11.45 15.72 0.05
N PHE A 181 -12.19 15.55 1.12
CA PHE A 181 -13.34 16.37 1.51
C PHE A 181 -14.49 16.42 0.48
N HIS A 182 -14.57 15.44 -0.43
CA HIS A 182 -15.69 15.36 -1.35
C HIS A 182 -17.01 15.24 -0.57
N PRO A 183 -17.97 16.17 -0.74
CA PRO A 183 -19.16 16.25 0.13
C PRO A 183 -20.04 15.01 0.04
N GLU A 184 -20.21 14.43 -1.15
CA GLU A 184 -21.04 13.27 -1.40
C GLU A 184 -20.43 11.97 -0.88
N PHE A 185 -19.09 11.85 -0.84
CA PHE A 185 -18.40 10.58 -0.53
C PHE A 185 -17.82 10.50 0.88
N THR A 186 -18.25 11.38 1.77
CA THR A 186 -17.85 11.37 3.17
C THR A 186 -18.49 10.22 3.97
N TYR A 187 -19.64 9.73 3.54
CA TYR A 187 -20.44 8.67 4.19
C TYR A 187 -20.84 7.58 3.21
N LEU A 188 -19.86 6.97 2.58
CA LEU A 188 -20.09 5.79 1.74
C LEU A 188 -20.63 4.60 2.57
N PRO A 189 -21.29 3.63 1.95
CA PRO A 189 -21.74 2.41 2.66
C PRO A 189 -20.60 1.71 3.42
N ARG A 190 -19.38 1.70 2.85
CA ARG A 190 -18.15 1.16 3.47
C ARG A 190 -16.92 1.83 2.87
N LYS A 191 -15.72 1.60 3.50
CA LYS A 191 -14.42 2.04 2.98
C LYS A 191 -14.26 1.71 1.49
N PHE A 192 -13.71 2.64 0.71
CA PHE A 192 -13.50 2.50 -0.72
C PHE A 192 -12.01 2.73 -1.04
N LYS A 193 -11.42 1.86 -1.85
CA LYS A 193 -9.98 1.85 -2.12
C LYS A 193 -9.75 1.93 -3.63
N ILE A 194 -8.85 2.81 -4.04
CA ILE A 194 -8.42 2.97 -5.43
C ILE A 194 -6.92 2.69 -5.49
N ALA A 195 -6.48 1.96 -6.52
CA ALA A 195 -5.08 1.76 -6.84
C ALA A 195 -4.85 2.04 -8.33
N VAL A 196 -3.71 2.67 -8.65
CA VAL A 196 -3.36 3.08 -10.02
C VAL A 196 -2.02 2.49 -10.39
N THR A 197 -1.89 1.95 -11.61
CA THR A 197 -0.61 1.50 -12.16
C THR A 197 -0.39 2.08 -13.56
N GLY A 198 0.86 2.48 -13.84
CA GLY A 198 1.28 3.00 -15.13
C GLY A 198 2.09 2.01 -15.98
N ALA A 199 2.37 0.83 -15.42
CA ALA A 199 3.15 -0.21 -16.09
C ALA A 199 2.30 -1.46 -16.37
N PRO A 200 2.64 -2.26 -17.41
CA PRO A 200 1.98 -3.53 -17.69
C PRO A 200 2.08 -4.53 -16.53
N LYS A 201 3.20 -4.52 -15.80
CA LYS A 201 3.35 -5.31 -14.56
C LYS A 201 2.63 -4.59 -13.42
N ASP A 202 1.53 -5.16 -12.92
CA ASP A 202 0.80 -4.61 -11.77
C ASP A 202 1.59 -4.84 -10.47
N ARG A 203 2.24 -3.80 -9.97
CA ARG A 203 2.92 -3.75 -8.67
C ARG A 203 2.09 -3.03 -7.59
N ALA A 204 0.87 -2.62 -7.93
CA ALA A 204 -0.05 -1.91 -7.04
C ALA A 204 -1.16 -2.80 -6.45
N ALA A 205 -1.17 -4.09 -6.77
CA ALA A 205 -2.24 -5.04 -6.42
C ALA A 205 -3.63 -4.49 -6.77
N SER A 206 -3.74 -3.81 -7.92
CA SER A 206 -4.91 -3.02 -8.30
C SER A 206 -6.17 -3.88 -8.45
N GLN A 207 -6.03 -5.13 -8.92
CA GLN A 207 -7.13 -6.06 -9.14
C GLN A 207 -7.87 -6.49 -7.86
N VAL A 208 -7.28 -6.28 -6.68
CA VAL A 208 -7.91 -6.58 -5.38
C VAL A 208 -8.34 -5.34 -4.60
N HIS A 209 -8.49 -4.23 -5.31
CA HIS A 209 -9.05 -2.98 -4.81
C HIS A 209 -10.50 -2.78 -5.25
N ASP A 210 -11.23 -1.85 -4.62
CA ASP A 210 -12.61 -1.52 -5.00
C ASP A 210 -12.67 -0.99 -6.43
N VAL A 211 -11.64 -0.21 -6.82
CA VAL A 211 -11.33 0.17 -8.21
C VAL A 211 -9.84 0.04 -8.46
N GLY A 212 -9.49 -0.60 -9.58
CA GLY A 212 -8.16 -0.59 -10.18
C GLY A 212 -8.17 0.30 -11.42
N VAL A 213 -7.12 1.10 -11.60
CA VAL A 213 -6.91 1.97 -12.76
C VAL A 213 -5.59 1.61 -13.40
N HIS A 214 -5.62 1.13 -14.63
CA HIS A 214 -4.42 0.82 -15.40
C HIS A 214 -4.26 1.82 -16.54
N ILE A 215 -3.09 2.44 -16.67
CA ILE A 215 -2.76 3.22 -17.84
C ILE A 215 -2.49 2.26 -18.99
N VAL A 216 -3.21 2.43 -20.09
CA VAL A 216 -3.14 1.54 -21.25
C VAL A 216 -3.08 2.34 -22.55
N ARG A 217 -2.64 1.70 -23.64
CA ARG A 217 -2.74 2.26 -24.99
C ARG A 217 -4.05 1.84 -25.62
N GLY A 218 -4.76 2.81 -26.18
CA GLY A 218 -5.96 2.61 -26.98
C GLY A 218 -5.63 2.06 -28.37
N PRO A 219 -6.68 1.72 -29.14
CA PRO A 219 -6.53 1.20 -30.50
C PRO A 219 -5.77 2.14 -31.44
N ASN A 220 -5.85 3.45 -31.21
CA ASN A 220 -5.17 4.47 -32.02
C ASN A 220 -3.78 4.84 -31.49
N GLY A 221 -3.28 4.13 -30.46
CA GLY A 221 -1.99 4.40 -29.83
C GLY A 221 -1.98 5.49 -28.75
N ASP A 222 -3.09 6.18 -28.55
CA ASP A 222 -3.29 7.17 -27.48
C ASP A 222 -3.30 6.49 -26.10
N LEU A 223 -2.91 7.24 -25.07
CA LEU A 223 -2.96 6.77 -23.70
C LEU A 223 -4.32 7.06 -23.08
N GLY A 224 -4.83 6.11 -22.32
CA GLY A 224 -6.06 6.18 -21.56
C GLY A 224 -6.03 5.22 -20.39
N PHE A 225 -7.21 4.85 -19.87
CA PHE A 225 -7.31 3.98 -18.72
C PHE A 225 -8.18 2.75 -19.00
N GLU A 226 -7.70 1.59 -18.55
CA GLU A 226 -8.55 0.46 -18.26
C GLU A 226 -9.04 0.56 -16.81
N ILE A 227 -10.34 0.41 -16.60
CA ILE A 227 -10.95 0.51 -15.27
C ILE A 227 -11.49 -0.84 -14.83
N LEU A 228 -11.01 -1.30 -13.68
CA LEU A 228 -11.52 -2.48 -12.99
C LEU A 228 -12.36 -2.03 -11.80
N ALA A 229 -13.45 -2.73 -11.52
CA ALA A 229 -14.28 -2.46 -10.36
C ALA A 229 -14.75 -3.75 -9.66
N GLY A 230 -15.15 -3.63 -8.40
CA GLY A 230 -15.71 -4.73 -7.62
C GLY A 230 -14.69 -5.69 -7.04
N GLY A 231 -13.40 -5.34 -7.05
CA GLY A 231 -12.37 -6.10 -6.35
C GLY A 231 -12.38 -5.88 -4.83
N GLY A 232 -11.66 -6.72 -4.12
CA GLY A 232 -11.43 -6.53 -2.69
C GLY A 232 -11.23 -7.79 -1.90
N LEU A 233 -10.40 -7.69 -0.88
CA LEU A 233 -10.10 -8.73 0.08
C LEU A 233 -11.06 -8.71 1.30
N GLY A 234 -10.83 -9.55 2.28
CA GLY A 234 -11.66 -9.70 3.46
C GLY A 234 -12.46 -11.01 3.40
N ARG A 235 -13.53 -11.14 4.20
CA ARG A 235 -14.29 -12.40 4.35
C ARG A 235 -14.70 -13.08 3.03
N THR A 236 -14.95 -12.30 1.98
CA THR A 236 -15.30 -12.80 0.65
C THR A 236 -14.38 -12.12 -0.35
N PRO A 237 -13.18 -12.65 -0.60
CA PRO A 237 -12.25 -12.04 -1.55
C PRO A 237 -12.79 -12.15 -2.97
N VAL A 238 -12.55 -11.11 -3.78
CA VAL A 238 -12.97 -11.01 -5.19
C VAL A 238 -11.88 -10.31 -5.97
N ILE A 239 -11.51 -10.84 -7.11
CA ILE A 239 -10.72 -10.15 -8.13
C ILE A 239 -11.64 -9.19 -8.87
N GLY A 240 -11.19 -7.96 -9.10
CA GLY A 240 -11.94 -6.92 -9.82
C GLY A 240 -12.22 -7.32 -11.27
N HIS A 241 -13.32 -6.82 -11.79
CA HIS A 241 -13.72 -7.06 -13.18
C HIS A 241 -13.46 -5.82 -14.03
N VAL A 242 -13.00 -5.99 -15.26
CA VAL A 242 -12.87 -4.89 -16.22
C VAL A 242 -14.27 -4.39 -16.57
N VAL A 243 -14.58 -3.16 -16.17
CA VAL A 243 -15.84 -2.47 -16.48
C VAL A 243 -15.69 -1.50 -17.64
N ARG A 244 -14.46 -1.07 -17.94
CA ARG A 244 -14.15 -0.22 -19.08
C ARG A 244 -12.76 -0.56 -19.61
N LYS A 245 -12.65 -1.07 -20.85
CA LYS A 245 -11.38 -1.48 -21.47
C LYS A 245 -10.50 -0.28 -21.85
N PHE A 246 -11.12 0.81 -22.27
CA PHE A 246 -10.43 2.06 -22.59
C PHE A 246 -11.32 3.25 -22.25
N LEU A 247 -10.80 4.14 -21.42
CA LEU A 247 -11.39 5.42 -21.04
C LEU A 247 -10.43 6.53 -21.45
N PRO A 248 -10.86 7.53 -22.25
CA PRO A 248 -10.04 8.69 -22.56
C PRO A 248 -9.61 9.45 -21.28
N ARG A 249 -8.40 10.00 -21.28
CA ARG A 249 -7.75 10.56 -20.07
C ARG A 249 -8.57 11.63 -19.37
N GLU A 250 -9.20 12.50 -20.14
CA GLU A 250 -10.01 13.61 -19.63
C GLU A 250 -11.22 13.17 -18.80
N HIS A 251 -11.61 11.91 -18.89
CA HIS A 251 -12.80 11.37 -18.21
C HIS A 251 -12.51 10.57 -16.94
N LEU A 252 -11.24 10.50 -16.47
CA LEU A 252 -10.89 9.71 -15.30
C LEU A 252 -11.78 10.03 -14.10
N LEU A 253 -11.85 11.31 -13.70
CA LEU A 253 -12.57 11.71 -12.50
C LEU A 253 -14.08 11.53 -12.66
N SER A 254 -14.65 11.87 -13.83
CA SER A 254 -16.07 11.71 -14.08
C SER A 254 -16.52 10.24 -14.09
N TYR A 255 -15.67 9.33 -14.57
CA TYR A 255 -15.98 7.89 -14.54
C TYR A 255 -15.88 7.30 -13.13
N LEU A 256 -14.86 7.69 -12.35
CA LEU A 256 -14.76 7.33 -10.95
C LEU A 256 -15.94 7.86 -10.13
N GLU A 257 -16.40 9.08 -10.41
CA GLU A 257 -17.60 9.66 -9.81
C GLU A 257 -18.85 8.82 -10.12
N ALA A 258 -19.04 8.41 -11.37
CA ALA A 258 -20.16 7.57 -11.77
C ALA A 258 -20.16 6.22 -11.01
N ILE A 259 -19.02 5.55 -10.91
CA ILE A 259 -18.87 4.32 -10.10
C ILE A 259 -19.28 4.57 -8.64
N LEU A 260 -18.78 5.65 -8.05
CA LEU A 260 -19.04 5.98 -6.65
C LEU A 260 -20.49 6.38 -6.39
N ARG A 261 -21.15 7.09 -7.32
CA ARG A 261 -22.57 7.42 -7.20
C ARG A 261 -23.45 6.18 -7.22
N ILE A 262 -23.23 5.25 -8.15
CA ILE A 262 -23.96 3.97 -8.16
C ILE A 262 -23.73 3.21 -6.87
N TYR A 263 -22.46 3.14 -6.40
CA TYR A 263 -22.14 2.50 -5.14
C TYR A 263 -22.77 3.21 -3.92
N ASN A 264 -22.78 4.53 -3.89
CA ASN A 264 -23.31 5.32 -2.78
C ASN A 264 -24.83 5.20 -2.67
N LEU A 265 -25.54 5.13 -3.81
CA LEU A 265 -26.99 5.01 -3.90
C LEU A 265 -27.47 3.58 -3.63
N GLU A 266 -26.80 2.58 -4.19
CA GLU A 266 -27.29 1.20 -4.22
C GLU A 266 -26.55 0.25 -3.26
N GLY A 267 -25.41 0.68 -2.71
CA GLY A 267 -24.63 -0.09 -1.74
C GLY A 267 -25.40 -0.30 -0.44
N ARG A 268 -25.33 -1.51 0.11
CA ARG A 268 -26.03 -1.86 1.36
C ARG A 268 -25.50 -1.04 2.53
N ARG A 269 -26.43 -0.55 3.37
CA ARG A 269 -26.12 0.20 4.61
C ARG A 269 -26.64 -0.50 5.87
N ASP A 270 -27.56 -1.44 5.70
CA ASP A 270 -28.18 -2.23 6.77
C ASP A 270 -27.21 -3.25 7.38
N ASN A 271 -26.21 -3.72 6.63
CA ASN A 271 -25.24 -4.71 7.07
C ASN A 271 -23.82 -4.33 6.65
N LEU A 272 -23.02 -3.82 7.59
CA LEU A 272 -21.65 -3.36 7.36
C LEU A 272 -20.72 -4.45 6.79
N ASN A 273 -20.98 -5.73 7.06
CA ASN A 273 -20.18 -6.84 6.54
C ASN A 273 -20.48 -7.14 5.06
N LYS A 274 -21.63 -6.68 4.57
CA LYS A 274 -22.09 -6.84 3.18
C LYS A 274 -22.16 -5.51 2.41
N ALA A 275 -21.51 -4.46 2.90
CA ALA A 275 -21.63 -3.10 2.40
C ALA A 275 -20.55 -2.70 1.37
N ARG A 276 -19.54 -3.54 1.08
CA ARG A 276 -18.48 -3.25 0.09
C ARG A 276 -19.01 -3.30 -1.34
N ILE A 277 -18.45 -2.49 -2.25
CA ILE A 277 -18.83 -2.44 -3.67
C ILE A 277 -18.80 -3.83 -4.35
N LYS A 278 -17.86 -4.69 -4.02
CA LYS A 278 -17.78 -6.06 -4.56
C LYS A 278 -19.04 -6.89 -4.30
N ILE A 279 -19.77 -6.61 -3.22
CA ILE A 279 -21.04 -7.28 -2.91
C ILE A 279 -22.15 -6.73 -3.80
N LEU A 280 -22.16 -5.42 -4.06
CA LEU A 280 -23.08 -4.80 -5.02
C LEU A 280 -22.85 -5.34 -6.43
N VAL A 281 -21.60 -5.33 -6.91
CA VAL A 281 -21.24 -5.85 -8.24
C VAL A 281 -21.65 -7.32 -8.39
N ARG A 282 -21.42 -8.14 -7.36
CA ARG A 282 -21.83 -9.55 -7.38
C ARG A 282 -23.35 -9.72 -7.38
N ALA A 283 -24.08 -8.85 -6.68
CA ALA A 283 -25.54 -8.92 -6.60
C ALA A 283 -26.22 -8.50 -7.90
N LEU A 284 -25.70 -7.49 -8.58
CA LEU A 284 -26.22 -7.02 -9.86
C LEU A 284 -25.73 -7.86 -11.05
N GLY A 285 -24.57 -8.46 -10.94
CA GLY A 285 -23.78 -8.91 -12.07
C GLY A 285 -22.96 -7.79 -12.68
N VAL A 286 -21.82 -8.15 -13.30
CA VAL A 286 -20.86 -7.17 -13.86
C VAL A 286 -21.48 -6.35 -14.98
N GLU A 287 -22.26 -7.00 -15.86
CA GLU A 287 -22.89 -6.34 -17.02
C GLU A 287 -23.90 -5.27 -16.60
N GLU A 288 -24.81 -5.58 -15.68
CA GLU A 288 -25.81 -4.63 -15.21
C GLU A 288 -25.16 -3.50 -14.39
N PHE A 289 -24.17 -3.82 -13.55
CA PHE A 289 -23.41 -2.80 -12.83
C PHE A 289 -22.73 -1.84 -13.82
N THR A 290 -22.03 -2.36 -14.83
CA THR A 290 -21.37 -1.56 -15.88
C THR A 290 -22.37 -0.68 -16.62
N LYS A 291 -23.52 -1.23 -17.02
CA LYS A 291 -24.59 -0.49 -17.69
C LYS A 291 -25.08 0.71 -16.86
N ARG A 292 -25.26 0.55 -15.56
CA ARG A 292 -25.67 1.64 -14.65
C ARG A 292 -24.59 2.71 -14.54
N VAL A 293 -23.33 2.30 -14.39
CA VAL A 293 -22.18 3.20 -14.37
C VAL A 293 -22.09 4.00 -15.67
N GLU A 294 -22.19 3.34 -16.83
CA GLU A 294 -22.16 4.00 -18.14
C GLU A 294 -23.32 5.01 -18.30
N ALA A 295 -24.53 4.64 -17.87
CA ALA A 295 -25.67 5.54 -17.93
C ALA A 295 -25.46 6.79 -17.06
N GLU A 296 -24.95 6.64 -15.84
CA GLU A 296 -24.62 7.78 -14.98
C GLU A 296 -23.48 8.61 -15.56
N TRP A 297 -22.42 7.96 -16.06
CA TRP A 297 -21.30 8.64 -16.68
C TRP A 297 -21.71 9.48 -17.90
N GLN A 298 -22.59 8.99 -18.79
CA GLN A 298 -23.10 9.74 -19.92
C GLN A 298 -23.77 11.06 -19.50
N ARG A 299 -24.36 11.11 -18.30
CA ARG A 299 -25.03 12.32 -17.77
C ARG A 299 -24.06 13.36 -17.26
N ILE A 300 -22.86 12.94 -16.81
CA ILE A 300 -21.91 13.83 -16.10
C ILE A 300 -20.58 14.04 -16.81
N LYS A 301 -20.26 13.27 -17.86
CA LYS A 301 -18.94 13.23 -18.49
C LYS A 301 -18.46 14.59 -19.04
N ASP A 302 -19.39 15.42 -19.49
CA ASP A 302 -19.08 16.73 -20.09
C ASP A 302 -19.17 17.88 -19.05
N GLY A 303 -19.28 17.53 -17.76
CA GLY A 303 -19.35 18.49 -16.65
C GLY A 303 -17.99 18.93 -16.13
N SER A 304 -17.99 19.49 -14.92
CA SER A 304 -16.81 20.10 -14.27
C SER A 304 -15.69 19.12 -13.90
N LEU A 305 -15.94 17.81 -13.98
CA LEU A 305 -14.94 16.76 -13.69
C LEU A 305 -14.16 16.30 -14.93
N ARG A 306 -14.41 16.90 -16.09
CA ARG A 306 -13.55 16.70 -17.24
C ARG A 306 -12.21 17.37 -16.99
N VAL A 307 -11.13 16.59 -16.98
CA VAL A 307 -9.77 17.06 -16.74
C VAL A 307 -9.20 17.57 -18.06
N ASP A 308 -8.84 18.84 -18.12
CA ASP A 308 -8.20 19.39 -19.30
C ASP A 308 -6.68 19.16 -19.33
N ASP A 309 -6.06 19.32 -20.50
CA ASP A 309 -4.63 19.12 -20.68
C ASP A 309 -3.77 20.10 -19.86
N ALA A 310 -4.30 21.31 -19.57
CA ALA A 310 -3.60 22.30 -18.76
C ALA A 310 -3.48 21.84 -17.31
N GLU A 311 -4.53 21.24 -16.75
CA GLU A 311 -4.52 20.70 -15.39
C GLU A 311 -3.62 19.45 -15.30
N VAL A 312 -3.65 18.57 -16.30
CA VAL A 312 -2.71 17.43 -16.36
C VAL A 312 -1.28 17.92 -16.43
N ALA A 313 -0.98 18.90 -17.27
CA ALA A 313 0.35 19.50 -17.38
C ALA A 313 0.79 20.20 -16.08
N ARG A 314 -0.14 20.89 -15.41
CA ARG A 314 0.10 21.48 -14.09
C ARG A 314 0.50 20.43 -13.07
N MET A 315 -0.21 19.30 -13.05
CA MET A 315 0.03 18.24 -12.09
C MET A 315 1.35 17.52 -12.37
N ARG A 316 1.66 17.25 -13.64
CA ARG A 316 2.93 16.61 -14.04
C ARG A 316 4.17 17.36 -13.56
N ARG A 317 4.16 18.71 -13.57
CA ARG A 317 5.31 19.51 -13.11
C ARG A 317 5.73 19.23 -11.66
N PHE A 318 4.83 18.75 -10.81
CA PHE A 318 5.18 18.35 -9.44
C PHE A 318 5.97 17.03 -9.38
N PHE A 319 5.99 16.27 -10.48
CA PHE A 319 6.64 14.97 -10.57
C PHE A 319 7.71 14.93 -11.66
N ASP A 320 8.15 16.10 -12.11
CA ASP A 320 9.24 16.19 -13.09
C ASP A 320 10.49 15.46 -12.57
N PRO A 321 11.18 14.69 -13.43
CA PRO A 321 12.39 13.99 -13.02
C PRO A 321 13.47 14.97 -12.58
N PRO A 322 14.40 14.56 -11.67
CA PRO A 322 15.52 15.39 -11.30
C PRO A 322 16.48 15.56 -12.48
N ALA A 323 17.40 16.50 -12.36
CA ALA A 323 18.50 16.66 -13.31
C ALA A 323 19.49 15.50 -13.15
N TYR A 324 19.23 14.39 -13.85
CA TYR A 324 20.11 13.24 -13.85
C TYR A 324 21.46 13.57 -14.50
N ARG A 325 22.53 13.03 -13.93
CA ARG A 325 23.85 13.04 -14.54
C ARG A 325 23.96 11.93 -15.58
N VAL A 326 24.75 12.14 -16.62
CA VAL A 326 25.13 11.07 -17.54
C VAL A 326 26.18 10.20 -16.84
N LEU A 327 25.83 8.98 -16.53
CA LEU A 327 26.67 8.03 -15.82
C LEU A 327 26.93 6.78 -16.65
N PRO A 328 28.10 6.12 -16.50
CA PRO A 328 28.32 4.83 -17.13
C PRO A 328 27.37 3.77 -16.53
N ASN A 329 26.82 2.92 -17.37
CA ASN A 329 25.99 1.78 -16.94
C ASN A 329 26.88 0.55 -16.71
N THR A 330 27.69 0.60 -15.66
CA THR A 330 28.62 -0.49 -15.30
C THR A 330 28.14 -1.20 -14.05
N SER A 331 28.20 -2.54 -14.04
CA SER A 331 27.84 -3.30 -12.84
C SER A 331 28.83 -3.04 -11.69
N PRO A 332 28.38 -2.58 -10.51
CA PRO A 332 29.25 -2.25 -9.40
C PRO A 332 29.65 -3.47 -8.56
N ASP A 333 29.20 -4.68 -8.89
CA ASP A 333 29.38 -5.91 -8.12
C ASP A 333 30.65 -6.68 -8.45
N ALA A 334 31.34 -6.32 -9.54
CA ALA A 334 32.61 -6.93 -9.92
C ALA A 334 33.68 -6.73 -8.82
N GLY A 335 34.26 -7.85 -8.33
CA GLY A 335 35.28 -7.84 -7.26
C GLY A 335 34.76 -7.50 -5.85
N LYS A 336 33.44 -7.41 -5.65
CA LYS A 336 32.82 -7.16 -4.34
C LYS A 336 32.54 -8.46 -3.58
N SER A 337 32.20 -8.33 -2.27
CA SER A 337 31.86 -9.46 -1.39
C SER A 337 30.61 -10.21 -1.86
N ALA A 338 30.48 -11.48 -1.48
CA ALA A 338 29.28 -12.27 -1.77
C ALA A 338 28.03 -11.63 -1.16
N ALA A 339 28.11 -11.09 0.05
CA ALA A 339 27.01 -10.40 0.73
C ALA A 339 26.53 -9.17 -0.05
N PHE A 340 27.43 -8.33 -0.55
CA PHE A 340 27.06 -7.19 -1.41
C PHE A 340 26.40 -7.67 -2.70
N ARG A 341 26.94 -8.70 -3.37
CA ARG A 341 26.34 -9.23 -4.61
C ARG A 341 24.93 -9.76 -4.39
N ALA A 342 24.69 -10.50 -3.28
CA ALA A 342 23.36 -10.96 -2.92
C ALA A 342 22.41 -9.76 -2.69
N TRP A 343 22.82 -8.80 -1.87
CA TRP A 343 22.02 -7.61 -1.64
C TRP A 343 21.76 -6.82 -2.93
N TYR A 344 22.75 -6.61 -3.76
CA TYR A 344 22.59 -5.89 -5.03
C TYR A 344 21.60 -6.61 -5.96
N ARG A 345 21.64 -7.95 -6.01
CA ARG A 345 20.72 -8.76 -6.80
C ARG A 345 19.28 -8.65 -6.32
N TYR A 346 19.04 -8.77 -5.02
CA TYR A 346 17.68 -8.85 -4.48
C TYR A 346 17.10 -7.48 -4.13
N ASN A 347 17.91 -6.56 -3.61
CA ASN A 347 17.43 -5.28 -3.10
C ASN A 347 17.57 -4.13 -4.09
N THR A 348 17.95 -4.36 -5.34
CA THR A 348 17.96 -3.29 -6.34
C THR A 348 17.17 -3.67 -7.59
N ASN A 349 16.57 -2.65 -8.22
CA ASN A 349 15.84 -2.84 -9.47
C ASN A 349 16.36 -1.90 -10.56
N ALA A 350 16.17 -2.31 -11.82
CA ALA A 350 16.53 -1.49 -12.97
C ALA A 350 15.80 -0.15 -12.95
N HIS A 351 16.49 0.89 -13.33
CA HIS A 351 15.98 2.23 -13.49
C HIS A 351 15.89 2.59 -14.98
N LYS A 352 14.89 3.37 -15.41
CA LYS A 352 14.73 3.78 -16.81
C LYS A 352 15.89 4.66 -17.31
N VAL A 353 16.58 5.35 -16.40
CA VAL A 353 17.78 6.16 -16.72
C VAL A 353 19.02 5.31 -16.47
N PRO A 354 19.88 5.07 -17.50
CA PRO A 354 21.13 4.32 -17.33
C PRO A 354 22.04 4.93 -16.26
N GLY A 355 22.74 4.08 -15.51
CA GLY A 355 23.63 4.50 -14.43
C GLY A 355 22.93 4.77 -13.09
N TYR A 356 21.59 4.62 -13.02
CA TYR A 356 20.80 4.68 -11.79
C TYR A 356 20.14 3.35 -11.44
N ARG A 357 19.80 3.17 -10.17
CA ARG A 357 19.07 2.01 -9.63
C ARG A 357 18.03 2.46 -8.63
N ALA A 358 16.90 1.76 -8.60
CA ALA A 358 15.98 1.80 -7.48
C ALA A 358 16.48 0.85 -6.39
N VAL A 359 16.64 1.32 -5.15
CA VAL A 359 17.20 0.54 -4.04
C VAL A 359 16.14 0.32 -2.97
N TYR A 360 15.80 -0.94 -2.74
CA TYR A 360 14.90 -1.33 -1.66
C TYR A 360 15.63 -1.39 -0.33
N VAL A 361 14.99 -0.86 0.69
CA VAL A 361 15.38 -0.98 2.09
C VAL A 361 14.42 -1.97 2.73
N SER A 362 14.92 -3.17 3.03
CA SER A 362 14.12 -4.20 3.68
C SER A 362 13.82 -3.84 5.13
N LEU A 363 12.54 -3.84 5.50
CA LEU A 363 12.07 -3.74 6.89
C LEU A 363 11.67 -5.13 7.42
N LYS A 364 12.41 -6.18 7.00
CA LYS A 364 12.13 -7.59 7.29
C LYS A 364 13.34 -8.28 7.90
N LYS A 365 14.04 -7.57 8.78
CA LYS A 365 15.12 -8.18 9.56
C LYS A 365 14.53 -9.27 10.49
N PRO A 366 15.17 -10.43 10.65
CA PRO A 366 14.82 -11.38 11.71
C PRO A 366 14.69 -10.67 13.07
N ASP A 367 13.82 -11.14 13.92
CA ASP A 367 13.51 -10.62 15.27
C ASP A 367 12.78 -9.27 15.32
N VAL A 368 12.53 -8.62 14.19
CA VAL A 368 11.78 -7.37 14.09
C VAL A 368 10.40 -7.64 13.48
N ALA A 369 9.37 -6.92 13.93
CA ALA A 369 8.05 -6.99 13.30
C ALA A 369 8.13 -6.49 11.85
N PRO A 370 7.66 -7.28 10.87
CA PRO A 370 7.72 -6.89 9.46
C PRO A 370 7.03 -5.54 9.21
N GLY A 371 7.75 -4.61 8.58
CA GLY A 371 7.24 -3.28 8.24
C GLY A 371 7.49 -2.21 9.31
N ASP A 372 8.12 -2.54 10.41
CA ASP A 372 8.48 -1.56 11.45
C ASP A 372 9.83 -0.90 11.14
N ALA A 373 9.90 0.41 11.39
CA ALA A 373 11.13 1.18 11.38
C ALA A 373 11.24 2.02 12.65
N THR A 374 12.42 2.05 13.26
CA THR A 374 12.67 2.89 14.44
C THR A 374 12.79 4.36 14.05
N ASP A 375 12.62 5.24 15.01
CA ASP A 375 12.80 6.69 14.85
C ASP A 375 14.20 7.04 14.31
N SER A 376 15.24 6.39 14.82
CA SER A 376 16.62 6.58 14.35
C SER A 376 16.84 6.02 12.93
N GLN A 377 16.20 4.90 12.57
CA GLN A 377 16.22 4.41 11.20
C GLN A 377 15.51 5.36 10.24
N MET A 378 14.37 5.95 10.64
CA MET A 378 13.69 6.94 9.81
C MET A 378 14.54 8.21 9.60
N GLU A 379 15.25 8.69 10.62
CA GLU A 379 16.17 9.83 10.49
C GLU A 379 17.35 9.48 9.57
N LEU A 380 17.98 8.32 9.75
CA LEU A 380 19.06 7.85 8.87
C LEU A 380 18.60 7.75 7.42
N LEU A 381 17.44 7.13 7.17
CA LEU A 381 16.89 6.98 5.82
C LEU A 381 16.55 8.32 5.17
N ALA A 382 16.13 9.31 5.95
CA ALA A 382 15.93 10.67 5.47
C ALA A 382 17.25 11.31 5.03
N ASP A 383 18.34 11.12 5.80
CA ASP A 383 19.67 11.59 5.44
C ASP A 383 20.22 10.87 4.19
N LEU A 384 19.99 9.55 4.10
CA LEU A 384 20.35 8.77 2.91
C LEU A 384 19.55 9.19 1.67
N ALA A 385 18.27 9.51 1.82
CA ALA A 385 17.47 10.03 0.72
C ALA A 385 18.01 11.36 0.20
N ASP A 386 18.38 12.28 1.09
CA ASP A 386 19.00 13.55 0.70
C ASP A 386 20.33 13.34 -0.04
N ARG A 387 21.12 12.36 0.41
CA ARG A 387 22.46 12.11 -0.14
C ARG A 387 22.45 11.29 -1.43
N TYR A 388 21.50 10.35 -1.59
CA TYR A 388 21.54 9.33 -2.64
C TYR A 388 20.32 9.32 -3.56
N SER A 389 19.17 9.92 -3.19
CA SER A 389 17.90 9.81 -3.91
C SER A 389 17.15 11.15 -4.01
N PHE A 390 17.85 12.26 -4.14
CA PHE A 390 17.29 13.61 -4.29
C PHE A 390 16.21 13.97 -3.25
N GLY A 391 16.33 13.43 -2.03
CA GLY A 391 15.39 13.66 -0.93
C GLY A 391 14.07 12.90 -1.03
N GLU A 392 13.95 11.94 -1.94
CA GLU A 392 12.72 11.14 -2.16
C GLU A 392 12.85 9.74 -1.56
N ILE A 393 11.79 9.32 -0.84
CA ILE A 393 11.62 7.96 -0.32
C ILE A 393 10.23 7.48 -0.71
N ARG A 394 10.07 6.18 -0.95
CA ARG A 394 8.78 5.57 -1.26
C ARG A 394 8.47 4.41 -0.35
N VAL A 395 7.20 4.25 -0.02
CA VAL A 395 6.66 3.10 0.71
C VAL A 395 6.12 2.09 -0.28
N THR A 396 6.53 0.83 -0.15
CA THR A 396 6.05 -0.24 -1.02
C THR A 396 4.79 -0.91 -0.47
N HIS A 397 4.05 -1.64 -1.32
CA HIS A 397 2.94 -2.49 -0.87
C HIS A 397 3.40 -3.64 0.01
N THR A 398 4.65 -4.04 -0.10
CA THR A 398 5.26 -5.13 0.66
C THR A 398 5.82 -4.66 1.99
N GLN A 399 5.44 -3.48 2.49
CA GLN A 399 5.89 -2.94 3.78
C GLN A 399 7.41 -2.73 3.86
N ASN A 400 8.04 -2.35 2.76
CA ASN A 400 9.44 -1.93 2.66
C ASN A 400 9.52 -0.47 2.24
N LEU A 401 10.72 0.10 2.27
CA LEU A 401 11.00 1.42 1.73
C LEU A 401 11.87 1.34 0.47
N LEU A 402 11.88 2.42 -0.31
CA LEU A 402 12.61 2.50 -1.57
C LEU A 402 13.27 3.87 -1.71
N LEU A 403 14.56 3.88 -2.05
CA LEU A 403 15.28 5.03 -2.57
C LEU A 403 15.24 4.94 -4.10
N ALA A 404 14.60 5.93 -4.74
CA ALA A 404 14.17 5.79 -6.13
C ALA A 404 15.31 5.94 -7.14
N ASP A 405 16.30 6.80 -6.89
CA ASP A 405 17.22 7.33 -7.89
C ASP A 405 18.69 7.25 -7.45
N VAL A 406 19.13 6.09 -7.03
CA VAL A 406 20.51 5.89 -6.53
C VAL A 406 21.49 5.71 -7.69
N GLU A 407 22.56 6.50 -7.71
CA GLU A 407 23.66 6.32 -8.65
C GLU A 407 24.30 4.94 -8.47
N GLN A 408 24.44 4.21 -9.56
CA GLN A 408 24.80 2.79 -9.54
C GLN A 408 26.18 2.55 -8.92
N ASP A 409 27.15 3.43 -9.16
CA ASP A 409 28.50 3.37 -8.62
C ASP A 409 28.56 3.65 -7.10
N ARG A 410 27.51 4.30 -6.53
CA ARG A 410 27.41 4.59 -5.11
C ARG A 410 26.62 3.54 -4.31
N THR A 411 26.10 2.51 -4.98
CA THR A 411 25.31 1.47 -4.31
C THR A 411 26.10 0.69 -3.27
N HIS A 412 27.41 0.47 -3.46
CA HIS A 412 28.24 -0.22 -2.47
C HIS A 412 28.43 0.61 -1.19
N GLU A 413 28.67 1.91 -1.31
CA GLU A 413 28.76 2.83 -0.17
C GLU A 413 27.44 2.86 0.61
N LEU A 414 26.32 2.97 -0.11
CA LEU A 414 24.98 2.94 0.49
C LEU A 414 24.73 1.61 1.22
N TRP A 415 25.08 0.47 0.60
CA TRP A 415 24.93 -0.84 1.22
C TRP A 415 25.68 -0.93 2.55
N GLN A 416 26.93 -0.46 2.65
CA GLN A 416 27.68 -0.48 3.90
C GLN A 416 26.98 0.29 5.02
N ILE A 417 26.35 1.42 4.71
CA ILE A 417 25.62 2.21 5.69
C ILE A 417 24.33 1.46 6.13
N LEU A 418 23.60 0.92 5.17
CA LEU A 418 22.38 0.15 5.43
C LEU A 418 22.66 -1.14 6.22
N GLU A 419 23.76 -1.83 5.91
CA GLU A 419 24.22 -3.04 6.61
C GLU A 419 24.48 -2.75 8.08
N ASN A 420 25.26 -1.69 8.37
CA ASN A 420 25.55 -1.25 9.74
C ASN A 420 24.28 -0.84 10.51
N ALA A 421 23.24 -0.40 9.83
CA ALA A 421 21.96 -0.04 10.43
C ALA A 421 20.97 -1.22 10.54
N GLY A 422 21.33 -2.41 10.04
CA GLY A 422 20.46 -3.58 9.98
C GLY A 422 19.29 -3.41 9.00
N LEU A 423 19.50 -2.68 7.91
CA LEU A 423 18.51 -2.35 6.86
C LEU A 423 18.87 -2.94 5.49
N ALA A 424 19.89 -3.79 5.42
CA ALA A 424 20.38 -4.38 4.18
C ALA A 424 20.06 -5.89 4.06
N THR A 425 19.02 -6.39 4.74
CA THR A 425 18.63 -7.81 4.60
C THR A 425 18.35 -8.12 3.13
N PRO A 426 19.07 -9.09 2.50
CA PRO A 426 19.00 -9.33 1.06
C PRO A 426 17.86 -10.31 0.71
N ASN A 427 16.61 -9.91 0.95
CA ASN A 427 15.45 -10.81 0.89
C ASN A 427 14.26 -10.31 0.06
N ILE A 428 14.37 -9.19 -0.64
CA ILE A 428 13.25 -8.62 -1.42
C ILE A 428 12.74 -9.64 -2.45
N GLY A 429 11.44 -9.92 -2.41
CA GLY A 429 10.76 -10.86 -3.30
C GLY A 429 10.97 -12.34 -2.96
N THR A 430 11.62 -12.66 -1.84
CA THR A 430 11.81 -14.05 -1.38
C THR A 430 10.81 -14.42 -0.28
N LEU A 431 10.84 -15.68 0.17
CA LEU A 431 10.00 -16.21 1.25
C LEU A 431 10.01 -15.31 2.51
N THR A 432 11.17 -14.78 2.89
CA THR A 432 11.36 -13.98 4.10
C THR A 432 11.03 -12.49 3.93
N ASP A 433 10.73 -12.02 2.71
CA ASP A 433 10.11 -10.70 2.47
C ASP A 433 8.61 -10.74 2.76
N MET A 434 8.22 -11.39 3.84
CA MET A 434 6.82 -11.64 4.15
C MET A 434 6.06 -10.37 4.51
N ILE A 435 4.81 -10.30 4.04
CA ILE A 435 3.85 -9.27 4.46
C ILE A 435 3.12 -9.76 5.72
N CYS A 436 3.13 -8.92 6.76
CA CYS A 436 2.51 -9.26 8.03
C CYS A 436 1.68 -8.09 8.56
N CYS A 437 0.44 -8.32 8.96
CA CYS A 437 -0.29 -7.33 9.74
C CYS A 437 0.04 -7.49 11.23
N PRO A 438 -0.15 -6.47 12.08
CA PRO A 438 0.19 -6.57 13.52
C PRO A 438 -0.56 -7.65 14.30
N GLY A 439 -1.69 -8.15 13.81
CA GLY A 439 -2.46 -9.22 14.47
C GLY A 439 -2.96 -8.83 15.87
N LEU A 440 -3.09 -9.84 16.75
CA LEU A 440 -3.56 -9.68 18.14
C LEU A 440 -2.61 -8.85 19.01
N ASP A 441 -1.37 -8.64 18.59
CA ASP A 441 -0.42 -7.83 19.36
C ASP A 441 -0.94 -6.40 19.56
N PHE A 442 -1.68 -5.85 18.59
CA PHE A 442 -2.25 -4.51 18.66
C PHE A 442 -3.75 -4.45 18.34
N CYS A 443 -4.22 -5.24 17.38
CA CYS A 443 -5.53 -5.06 16.76
C CYS A 443 -6.63 -5.80 17.54
N SER A 444 -7.61 -5.07 18.08
CA SER A 444 -8.79 -5.65 18.76
C SER A 444 -9.71 -6.49 17.85
N LEU A 445 -9.54 -6.40 16.52
CA LEU A 445 -10.32 -7.17 15.54
C LEU A 445 -9.61 -8.46 15.10
N ALA A 446 -8.39 -8.69 15.54
CA ALA A 446 -7.63 -9.89 15.18
C ALA A 446 -8.10 -11.12 15.97
N ASN A 447 -7.94 -12.29 15.37
CA ASN A 447 -8.24 -13.59 15.97
C ASN A 447 -6.97 -14.30 16.44
N ALA A 448 -5.80 -13.93 15.85
CA ALA A 448 -4.51 -14.53 16.18
C ALA A 448 -3.37 -13.51 16.04
N GLY A 449 -2.28 -13.73 16.73
CA GLY A 449 -1.01 -13.00 16.61
C GLY A 449 -0.37 -13.26 15.24
N SER A 450 0.44 -12.34 14.77
CA SER A 450 1.12 -12.50 13.48
C SER A 450 2.63 -12.29 13.62
N ILE A 451 3.07 -11.45 14.53
CA ILE A 451 4.48 -11.08 14.70
C ILE A 451 5.33 -12.28 15.15
N ASP A 452 4.86 -13.04 16.17
CA ASP A 452 5.58 -14.22 16.62
C ASP A 452 5.64 -15.32 15.56
N VAL A 453 4.58 -15.49 14.77
CA VAL A 453 4.59 -16.45 13.64
C VAL A 453 5.59 -16.02 12.58
N ALA A 454 5.71 -14.72 12.30
CA ALA A 454 6.71 -14.21 11.38
C ALA A 454 8.14 -14.50 11.86
N LYS A 455 8.39 -14.38 13.18
CA LYS A 455 9.68 -14.75 13.79
C LYS A 455 9.99 -16.24 13.65
N LEU A 456 9.03 -17.11 13.97
CA LEU A 456 9.18 -18.57 13.82
C LEU A 456 9.49 -18.97 12.36
N ILE A 457 8.89 -18.29 11.39
CA ILE A 457 9.19 -18.52 9.98
C ILE A 457 10.61 -18.07 9.65
N ASN A 458 11.03 -16.88 10.08
CA ASN A 458 12.40 -16.39 9.86
C ASN A 458 13.44 -17.29 10.52
N GLU A 459 13.20 -17.80 11.74
CA GLU A 459 14.07 -18.75 12.44
C GLU A 459 14.20 -20.08 11.68
N ARG A 460 13.09 -20.57 11.10
CA ARG A 460 13.08 -21.82 10.34
C ARG A 460 13.77 -21.72 8.98
N PHE A 461 13.78 -20.52 8.37
CA PHE A 461 14.32 -20.26 7.04
C PHE A 461 15.45 -19.22 7.10
N ASP A 462 16.43 -19.45 7.97
CA ASP A 462 17.61 -18.61 8.19
C ASP A 462 18.75 -18.89 7.19
N ASP A 463 18.69 -20.02 6.48
CA ASP A 463 19.60 -20.37 5.39
C ASP A 463 19.21 -19.62 4.10
N TYR A 464 19.93 -18.53 3.81
CA TYR A 464 19.67 -17.71 2.64
C TYR A 464 20.01 -18.42 1.31
N ASP A 465 20.94 -19.38 1.29
CA ASP A 465 21.23 -20.13 0.05
C ASP A 465 20.00 -20.98 -0.33
N TYR A 466 19.36 -21.60 0.66
CA TYR A 466 18.08 -22.29 0.44
C TYR A 466 16.96 -21.32 0.04
N VAL A 467 16.82 -20.17 0.70
CA VAL A 467 15.81 -19.15 0.36
C VAL A 467 16.00 -18.63 -1.06
N TYR A 468 17.24 -18.46 -1.51
CA TYR A 468 17.55 -18.04 -2.88
C TYR A 468 17.27 -19.13 -3.92
N ASP A 469 17.49 -20.40 -3.57
CA ASP A 469 17.16 -21.54 -4.43
C ASP A 469 15.64 -21.69 -4.64
N LEU A 470 14.82 -21.29 -3.67
CA LEU A 470 13.36 -21.23 -3.82
C LEU A 470 12.90 -20.19 -4.84
N GLY A 471 13.70 -19.15 -5.09
CA GLY A 471 13.38 -18.07 -6.02
C GLY A 471 12.30 -17.10 -5.53
N GLU A 472 11.54 -16.53 -6.47
CA GLU A 472 10.44 -15.58 -6.17
C GLU A 472 9.30 -16.30 -5.44
N LEU A 473 9.01 -15.86 -4.22
CA LEU A 473 7.95 -16.44 -3.39
C LEU A 473 7.35 -15.40 -2.46
N ASP A 474 6.06 -15.17 -2.57
CA ASP A 474 5.31 -14.15 -1.85
C ASP A 474 4.48 -14.76 -0.71
N LEU A 475 4.96 -14.59 0.52
CA LEU A 475 4.27 -15.03 1.74
C LEU A 475 3.52 -13.86 2.37
N LYS A 476 2.24 -14.04 2.65
CA LYS A 476 1.36 -13.00 3.21
C LYS A 476 0.55 -13.52 4.39
N MET A 477 0.60 -12.78 5.50
CA MET A 477 -0.08 -13.18 6.74
C MET A 477 -1.01 -12.11 7.27
N SER A 478 -2.18 -12.55 7.72
CA SER A 478 -3.18 -11.69 8.38
C SER A 478 -3.71 -12.35 9.65
N GLY A 479 -3.74 -11.63 10.75
CA GLY A 479 -4.28 -12.12 12.03
C GLY A 479 -5.81 -12.27 12.07
N CYS A 480 -6.53 -11.92 10.99
CA CYS A 480 -7.99 -12.13 10.86
C CYS A 480 -8.47 -12.00 9.41
N MET A 481 -9.75 -12.34 9.21
CA MET A 481 -10.44 -12.29 7.92
C MET A 481 -10.55 -10.89 7.28
N ASN A 482 -10.16 -9.81 7.96
CA ASN A 482 -10.08 -8.47 7.33
C ASN A 482 -8.98 -8.37 6.27
N ALA A 483 -8.06 -9.34 6.24
CA ALA A 483 -7.02 -9.50 5.25
C ALA A 483 -6.13 -8.25 5.09
N CYS A 484 -5.74 -7.63 6.19
CA CYS A 484 -4.86 -6.46 6.16
C CYS A 484 -3.47 -6.78 5.60
N GLY A 485 -2.96 -8.00 5.81
CA GLY A 485 -1.73 -8.53 5.23
C GLY A 485 -1.93 -9.20 3.86
N HIS A 486 -3.10 -9.06 3.23
CA HIS A 486 -3.38 -9.55 1.87
C HIS A 486 -3.21 -11.07 1.66
N HIS A 487 -3.37 -11.91 2.68
CA HIS A 487 -3.11 -13.36 2.65
C HIS A 487 -3.83 -14.10 1.52
N HIS A 488 -5.00 -13.65 1.06
CA HIS A 488 -5.73 -14.29 -0.04
C HIS A 488 -4.98 -14.30 -1.38
N VAL A 489 -4.02 -13.40 -1.55
CA VAL A 489 -3.26 -13.20 -2.79
C VAL A 489 -1.74 -13.35 -2.56
N GLY A 490 -1.34 -14.06 -1.53
CA GLY A 490 0.01 -14.56 -1.35
C GLY A 490 0.20 -15.89 -2.06
N ASN A 491 1.38 -16.16 -2.59
CA ASN A 491 1.72 -17.50 -3.10
C ASN A 491 1.50 -18.54 -1.99
N ILE A 492 1.91 -18.18 -0.76
CA ILE A 492 1.50 -18.81 0.49
C ILE A 492 0.76 -17.75 1.32
N GLY A 493 -0.48 -18.03 1.67
CA GLY A 493 -1.31 -17.16 2.50
C GLY A 493 -1.59 -17.77 3.87
N ILE A 494 -1.43 -16.98 4.94
CA ILE A 494 -1.67 -17.41 6.33
C ILE A 494 -2.76 -16.53 6.92
N LEU A 495 -3.84 -17.17 7.40
CA LEU A 495 -4.95 -16.52 8.07
C LEU A 495 -5.06 -16.97 9.52
N GLY A 496 -4.92 -16.04 10.45
CA GLY A 496 -5.24 -16.28 11.86
C GLY A 496 -6.74 -16.48 12.08
N VAL A 497 -7.10 -17.54 12.76
CA VAL A 497 -8.46 -17.93 13.13
C VAL A 497 -8.54 -18.27 14.63
N ASP A 498 -9.68 -18.04 15.23
CA ASP A 498 -9.97 -18.45 16.60
C ASP A 498 -10.69 -19.79 16.61
N LYS A 499 -10.27 -20.70 17.46
CA LYS A 499 -10.97 -21.94 17.76
C LYS A 499 -11.07 -22.14 19.26
N GLY A 500 -12.23 -21.77 19.81
CA GLY A 500 -12.46 -21.96 21.25
C GLY A 500 -11.59 -21.10 22.15
N GLY A 501 -11.13 -19.94 21.70
CA GLY A 501 -10.24 -19.04 22.43
C GLY A 501 -8.75 -19.26 22.15
N GLU A 502 -8.40 -20.24 21.32
CA GLU A 502 -7.03 -20.56 20.93
C GLU A 502 -6.68 -20.03 19.53
N GLU A 503 -5.41 -19.64 19.34
CA GLU A 503 -4.88 -19.15 18.08
C GLU A 503 -4.54 -20.30 17.13
N TRP A 504 -5.20 -20.32 15.98
CA TRP A 504 -4.96 -21.28 14.90
C TRP A 504 -4.70 -20.56 13.59
N TYR A 505 -4.08 -21.24 12.62
CA TYR A 505 -3.66 -20.63 11.36
C TYR A 505 -4.11 -21.49 10.17
N GLN A 506 -4.91 -20.90 9.29
CA GLN A 506 -5.33 -21.51 8.05
C GLN A 506 -4.38 -21.14 6.92
N ILE A 507 -3.89 -22.15 6.20
CA ILE A 507 -2.94 -21.97 5.11
C ILE A 507 -3.65 -22.06 3.76
N THR A 508 -3.29 -21.16 2.86
CA THR A 508 -3.72 -21.16 1.44
C THR A 508 -2.50 -21.13 0.53
N ILE A 509 -2.59 -21.69 -0.67
CA ILE A 509 -1.54 -21.61 -1.69
C ILE A 509 -2.12 -21.23 -3.05
N GLY A 510 -1.28 -20.69 -3.95
CA GLY A 510 -1.65 -20.37 -5.32
C GLY A 510 -2.31 -19.01 -5.52
N GLY A 511 -2.26 -18.13 -4.51
CA GLY A 511 -2.66 -16.73 -4.67
C GLY A 511 -1.59 -15.90 -5.40
N ALA A 512 -2.01 -14.83 -6.05
CA ALA A 512 -1.14 -13.82 -6.67
C ALA A 512 -1.83 -12.45 -6.65
N ALA A 513 -1.04 -11.39 -6.48
CA ALA A 513 -1.54 -10.01 -6.40
C ALA A 513 -1.26 -9.18 -7.68
N GLY A 514 -0.41 -9.67 -8.57
CA GLY A 514 0.07 -8.97 -9.76
C GLY A 514 -0.89 -9.02 -10.95
N SER A 515 -0.32 -8.90 -12.16
CA SER A 515 -1.09 -8.88 -13.42
C SER A 515 -1.87 -10.18 -13.67
N ASP A 516 -1.43 -11.29 -13.09
CA ASP A 516 -2.05 -12.62 -13.13
C ASP A 516 -2.78 -12.97 -11.82
N ALA A 517 -3.41 -11.97 -11.19
CA ALA A 517 -4.06 -12.08 -9.89
C ALA A 517 -4.93 -13.33 -9.74
N SER A 518 -4.75 -14.03 -8.64
CA SER A 518 -5.51 -15.22 -8.28
C SER A 518 -5.74 -15.29 -6.76
N LEU A 519 -6.82 -15.96 -6.36
CA LEU A 519 -7.09 -16.22 -4.95
C LEU A 519 -6.51 -17.55 -4.54
N GLY A 520 -5.80 -17.59 -3.42
CA GLY A 520 -5.27 -18.81 -2.85
C GLY A 520 -6.36 -19.79 -2.42
N THR A 521 -6.08 -21.07 -2.59
CA THR A 521 -6.95 -22.18 -2.19
C THR A 521 -6.51 -22.73 -0.83
N VAL A 522 -7.48 -22.94 0.07
CA VAL A 522 -7.23 -23.54 1.38
C VAL A 522 -6.74 -24.99 1.22
N ILE A 523 -5.62 -25.34 1.86
CA ILE A 523 -5.04 -26.68 1.73
C ILE A 523 -5.67 -27.72 2.69
N GLY A 524 -6.28 -27.30 3.78
CA GLY A 524 -6.87 -28.22 4.76
C GLY A 524 -7.25 -27.58 6.08
N PRO A 525 -7.31 -28.34 7.18
CA PRO A 525 -7.56 -27.81 8.53
C PRO A 525 -6.52 -26.76 8.93
N SER A 526 -6.87 -25.84 9.82
CA SER A 526 -5.90 -24.92 10.41
C SER A 526 -4.95 -25.65 11.35
N VAL A 527 -3.71 -25.16 11.43
CA VAL A 527 -2.61 -25.70 12.24
C VAL A 527 -2.37 -24.82 13.48
N ALA A 528 -1.76 -25.38 14.50
CA ALA A 528 -1.35 -24.65 15.70
C ALA A 528 -0.20 -23.67 15.39
N LYS A 529 -0.01 -22.66 16.24
CA LYS A 529 1.02 -21.61 16.08
C LYS A 529 2.42 -22.15 15.81
N LEU A 530 2.86 -23.11 16.61
CA LEU A 530 4.21 -23.70 16.51
C LEU A 530 4.41 -24.61 15.30
N GLU A 531 3.32 -25.06 14.68
CA GLU A 531 3.36 -25.93 13.50
C GLU A 531 3.40 -25.15 12.17
N VAL A 532 3.19 -23.82 12.20
CA VAL A 532 3.07 -23.03 10.97
C VAL A 532 4.35 -23.09 10.13
N ALA A 533 5.52 -22.86 10.74
CA ALA A 533 6.79 -22.84 10.02
C ALA A 533 7.11 -24.22 9.40
N GLU A 534 6.86 -25.30 10.14
CA GLU A 534 7.07 -26.66 9.65
C GLU A 534 6.04 -27.03 8.56
N THR A 535 4.81 -26.53 8.65
CA THR A 535 3.81 -26.69 7.59
C THR A 535 4.28 -26.03 6.29
N ILE A 536 4.87 -24.83 6.38
CA ILE A 536 5.46 -24.16 5.21
C ILE A 536 6.64 -24.99 4.66
N ALA A 537 7.51 -25.53 5.51
CA ALA A 537 8.62 -26.37 5.07
C ALA A 537 8.12 -27.58 4.25
N ARG A 538 7.10 -28.30 4.72
CA ARG A 538 6.50 -29.42 3.99
C ARG A 538 5.86 -29.00 2.65
N LEU A 539 5.32 -27.80 2.53
CA LEU A 539 4.85 -27.27 1.24
C LEU A 539 6.02 -27.03 0.28
N LEU A 540 7.12 -26.50 0.80
CA LEU A 540 8.32 -26.21 0.01
C LEU A 540 9.06 -27.51 -0.40
N ASP A 541 9.01 -28.57 0.41
CA ASP A 541 9.53 -29.89 0.02
C ASP A 541 8.86 -30.38 -1.28
N VAL A 542 7.52 -30.31 -1.38
CA VAL A 542 6.80 -30.68 -2.61
C VAL A 542 7.23 -29.82 -3.78
N TYR A 543 7.41 -28.53 -3.57
CA TYR A 543 7.88 -27.62 -4.61
C TYR A 543 9.28 -27.99 -5.10
N VAL A 544 10.23 -28.15 -4.20
CA VAL A 544 11.62 -28.47 -4.55
C VAL A 544 11.72 -29.83 -5.25
N GLU A 545 10.97 -30.85 -4.77
CA GLU A 545 10.96 -32.19 -5.34
C GLU A 545 10.31 -32.25 -6.74
N GLN A 546 9.34 -31.37 -7.04
CA GLN A 546 8.48 -31.52 -8.22
C GLN A 546 8.51 -30.33 -9.21
N ARG A 547 9.23 -29.26 -8.90
CA ARG A 547 9.40 -28.13 -9.83
C ARG A 547 10.23 -28.54 -11.06
N HIS A 548 9.91 -27.93 -12.18
CA HIS A 548 10.80 -27.95 -13.35
C HIS A 548 11.96 -26.95 -13.16
N PRO A 549 13.05 -27.05 -13.93
CA PRO A 549 14.10 -26.02 -13.92
C PRO A 549 13.51 -24.62 -14.14
N ASP A 550 13.93 -23.67 -13.31
CA ASP A 550 13.49 -22.26 -13.32
C ASP A 550 11.96 -22.04 -13.08
N GLU A 551 11.20 -23.07 -12.72
CA GLU A 551 9.77 -22.93 -12.41
C GLU A 551 9.56 -22.28 -11.04
N ARG A 552 8.75 -21.21 -10.98
CA ARG A 552 8.41 -20.55 -9.73
C ARG A 552 7.43 -21.39 -8.90
N PHE A 553 7.40 -21.18 -7.59
CA PHE A 553 6.44 -21.83 -6.68
C PHE A 553 4.99 -21.72 -7.17
N LEU A 554 4.56 -20.51 -7.56
CA LEU A 554 3.21 -20.27 -8.05
C LEU A 554 2.87 -21.10 -9.31
N ASP A 555 3.82 -21.21 -10.24
CA ASP A 555 3.62 -21.94 -11.50
C ASP A 555 3.56 -23.46 -11.23
N THR A 556 4.39 -23.96 -10.30
CA THR A 556 4.33 -25.35 -9.82
C THR A 556 2.98 -25.67 -9.17
N VAL A 557 2.47 -24.78 -8.30
CA VAL A 557 1.14 -24.93 -7.68
C VAL A 557 0.03 -24.94 -8.73
N ARG A 558 0.10 -24.07 -9.73
CA ARG A 558 -0.87 -24.02 -10.84
C ARG A 558 -0.85 -25.28 -11.69
N ARG A 559 0.32 -25.85 -11.93
CA ARG A 559 0.50 -27.08 -12.72
C ARG A 559 0.04 -28.32 -11.96
N LEU A 560 0.44 -28.47 -10.70
CA LEU A 560 0.16 -29.66 -9.90
C LEU A 560 -1.22 -29.65 -9.22
N GLY A 561 -1.79 -28.47 -9.02
CA GLY A 561 -2.94 -28.26 -8.15
C GLY A 561 -2.58 -28.43 -6.67
N VAL A 562 -3.57 -28.28 -5.80
CA VAL A 562 -3.39 -28.24 -4.34
C VAL A 562 -3.16 -29.63 -3.72
N LYS A 563 -3.57 -30.70 -4.43
CA LYS A 563 -3.63 -32.06 -3.85
C LYS A 563 -2.28 -32.59 -3.33
N PRO A 564 -1.17 -32.56 -4.08
CA PRO A 564 0.12 -33.06 -3.57
C PRO A 564 0.61 -32.31 -2.32
N PHE A 565 0.41 -31.00 -2.28
CA PHE A 565 0.76 -30.16 -1.13
C PHE A 565 -0.06 -30.53 0.12
N LYS A 566 -1.37 -30.70 -0.06
CA LYS A 566 -2.27 -31.15 1.02
C LYS A 566 -1.86 -32.51 1.56
N GLU A 567 -1.61 -33.47 0.69
CA GLU A 567 -1.22 -34.83 1.07
C GLU A 567 0.09 -34.81 1.88
N ARG A 568 1.11 -34.05 1.47
CA ARG A 568 2.39 -33.92 2.20
C ARG A 568 2.19 -33.27 3.58
N VAL A 569 1.41 -32.21 3.68
CA VAL A 569 1.19 -31.48 4.95
C VAL A 569 0.44 -32.32 5.96
N TYR A 570 -0.60 -33.04 5.53
CA TYR A 570 -1.50 -33.77 6.41
C TYR A 570 -1.31 -35.30 6.37
N ALA A 571 -0.22 -35.78 5.76
CA ALA A 571 0.16 -37.19 5.88
C ALA A 571 0.36 -37.56 7.35
N ALA A 572 -0.15 -38.70 7.77
CA ALA A 572 0.15 -39.22 9.11
C ALA A 572 1.69 -39.33 9.23
N PRO A 573 2.28 -38.99 10.41
CA PRO A 573 3.70 -39.22 10.63
C PRO A 573 4.01 -40.68 10.28
N ILE A 574 4.98 -40.89 9.37
CA ILE A 574 5.51 -42.24 9.17
C ILE A 574 6.11 -42.62 10.53
N ALA A 575 5.49 -43.58 11.19
CA ALA A 575 6.06 -44.12 12.45
C ALA A 575 7.49 -44.57 12.12
N ALA A 576 8.48 -43.88 12.73
CA ALA A 576 9.89 -44.20 12.59
C ALA A 576 10.22 -45.48 13.33
#